data_66c8f512cc114d35bcd93071c348fe50
#
_entry.id   66c8f512cc114d35bcd93071c348fe50
#
_cell.length_a   1.000
_cell.length_b   1.000
_cell.length_c   1.000
_cell.angle_alpha   90.00
_cell.angle_beta   90.00
_cell.angle_gamma   90.00
#
_symmetry.space_group_name_H-M   'P 1'
#
loop_
_entity.id
_entity.type
_entity.pdbx_description
1 polymer ?
#
loop_
_entity_poly.entity_id
_entity_poly.type
_entity_poly.pdbx_seq_one_letter_code
_entity_poly.pdbx_strand_id
1 'polypeptide(L)'
;MSYTIAAIATGRSPSAIGILRLSGPDTFTALDAVFRARNGRPAAAQRPRSMVLGDLLDGTGRVIDNVLCVTFPAPHSYTGEDCAELHCHGSPVVLDAGLRALFAAGCRQAQGGEFTKRAFLSGQLDLLQAEAVVDLIDAETAEQAHNAVCQLSGTLSRTVDRVYDALLSMAARFYAVVDYPDEDIEDLRQPELLDTLHTARQDLERLLTGFSRGQLLKQGIPTVLLGKPNAGKSSLLNALLGYDRAIVTDIAGTTRDTVEEKLPVGGVLLRLTDTAGIRDGGDAVEALGVERSRAAARQAALAILVLDGSSPPTAEDEEAIALARQVPRLLVVMNKCDLPRHPDAAALTGRFDTVLSVSARENLGLDALTRAIAALFPTGAPADGALLTNARQADAVSRALSAVTDAHDALQNGMTPDAVLTDCEAALEALGELNGKHIRDDLVDTIFSRFCVGK
;
A
#
# COMPACT_ATOMS: atom_id res chain seq x y z
N MET A 1 29.00 3.40 -12.60
CA MET A 1 29.22 4.83 -12.27
C MET A 1 27.90 5.39 -11.79
N SER A 2 27.87 5.94 -10.59
CA SER A 2 26.65 6.56 -10.04
C SER A 2 26.54 7.97 -10.64
N TYR A 3 25.47 8.25 -11.40
CA TYR A 3 25.15 9.58 -11.91
C TYR A 3 24.36 10.35 -10.86
N THR A 4 24.55 11.68 -10.81
CA THR A 4 23.64 12.54 -10.04
C THR A 4 22.31 12.67 -10.75
N ILE A 5 21.23 12.37 -10.04
CA ILE A 5 19.85 12.42 -10.54
C ILE A 5 19.10 13.61 -9.97
N ALA A 6 18.13 14.09 -10.75
CA ALA A 6 17.22 15.14 -10.32
C ALA A 6 15.79 14.82 -10.77
N ALA A 7 14.80 15.22 -9.96
CA ALA A 7 13.39 15.14 -10.31
C ALA A 7 12.54 16.17 -9.55
N ILE A 8 11.34 16.41 -10.04
CA ILE A 8 10.28 17.06 -9.28
C ILE A 8 9.73 16.01 -8.28
N ALA A 9 9.86 16.29 -6.99
CA ALA A 9 9.48 15.37 -5.91
C ALA A 9 8.03 15.59 -5.41
N THR A 10 7.36 16.65 -5.85
CA THR A 10 5.95 16.97 -5.53
C THR A 10 5.05 16.70 -6.73
N GLY A 11 3.73 16.76 -6.51
CA GLY A 11 2.76 16.70 -7.60
C GLY A 11 3.00 17.79 -8.67
N ARG A 12 2.55 17.53 -9.91
CA ARG A 12 2.70 18.48 -11.03
C ARG A 12 1.56 19.50 -11.15
N SER A 13 0.50 19.37 -10.36
CA SER A 13 -0.57 20.37 -10.32
C SER A 13 -0.07 21.66 -9.65
N PRO A 14 -0.58 22.85 -10.05
CA PRO A 14 -0.25 24.10 -9.38
C PRO A 14 -0.50 23.99 -7.86
N SER A 15 0.50 24.37 -7.08
CA SER A 15 0.49 24.29 -5.61
C SER A 15 1.28 25.47 -5.02
N ALA A 16 1.17 25.68 -3.71
CA ALA A 16 1.94 26.72 -3.03
C ALA A 16 3.45 26.46 -3.06
N ILE A 17 3.85 25.18 -2.93
CA ILE A 17 5.25 24.76 -2.90
C ILE A 17 5.45 23.57 -3.85
N GLY A 18 6.54 23.62 -4.62
CA GLY A 18 7.05 22.51 -5.41
C GLY A 18 8.51 22.24 -5.06
N ILE A 19 8.92 20.98 -5.08
CA ILE A 19 10.25 20.56 -4.65
C ILE A 19 10.97 19.89 -5.82
N LEU A 20 12.19 20.38 -6.11
CA LEU A 20 13.18 19.70 -6.94
C LEU A 20 14.14 18.96 -6.02
N ARG A 21 14.34 17.67 -6.23
CA ARG A 21 15.24 16.83 -5.44
C ARG A 21 16.39 16.33 -6.29
N LEU A 22 17.60 16.32 -5.69
CA LEU A 22 18.82 15.81 -6.28
C LEU A 22 19.42 14.73 -5.39
N SER A 23 20.11 13.74 -5.99
CA SER A 23 20.90 12.74 -5.27
C SER A 23 22.06 12.25 -6.15
N GLY A 24 23.23 12.11 -5.57
CA GLY A 24 24.41 11.55 -6.22
C GLY A 24 25.71 12.30 -5.92
N PRO A 25 26.82 11.84 -6.50
CA PRO A 25 28.16 12.33 -6.15
C PRO A 25 28.40 13.80 -6.49
N ASP A 26 27.75 14.33 -7.53
CA ASP A 26 27.94 15.71 -7.98
C ASP A 26 26.81 16.66 -7.52
N THR A 27 26.01 16.24 -6.52
CA THR A 27 24.84 17.00 -6.05
C THR A 27 25.19 18.44 -5.67
N PHE A 28 26.24 18.66 -4.90
CA PHE A 28 26.60 20.02 -4.46
C PHE A 28 27.21 20.85 -5.57
N THR A 29 27.97 20.24 -6.47
CA THR A 29 28.52 20.92 -7.66
C THR A 29 27.40 21.37 -8.61
N ALA A 30 26.43 20.48 -8.89
CA ALA A 30 25.27 20.82 -9.71
C ALA A 30 24.40 21.90 -9.04
N LEU A 31 24.25 21.82 -7.70
CA LEU A 31 23.52 22.81 -6.94
C LEU A 31 24.16 24.18 -7.01
N ASP A 32 25.49 24.29 -6.85
CA ASP A 32 26.21 25.57 -6.92
C ASP A 32 26.16 26.21 -8.33
N ALA A 33 25.93 25.43 -9.37
CA ALA A 33 25.73 25.93 -10.72
C ALA A 33 24.36 26.60 -10.94
N VAL A 34 23.32 26.20 -10.18
CA VAL A 34 21.94 26.67 -10.39
C VAL A 34 21.36 27.43 -9.20
N PHE A 35 22.00 27.40 -8.03
CA PHE A 35 21.50 28.04 -6.82
C PHE A 35 22.53 29.02 -6.25
N ARG A 36 22.11 30.24 -6.06
CA ARG A 36 22.93 31.30 -5.42
C ARG A 36 22.34 31.63 -4.05
N ALA A 37 23.00 31.15 -3.00
CA ALA A 37 22.61 31.43 -1.63
C ALA A 37 22.79 32.90 -1.27
N ARG A 38 21.84 33.53 -0.59
CA ARG A 38 21.96 34.92 -0.13
C ARG A 38 23.08 35.17 0.86
N ASN A 39 23.51 34.12 1.59
CA ASN A 39 24.65 34.20 2.52
C ASN A 39 26.01 34.05 1.81
N GLY A 40 26.03 33.91 0.48
CA GLY A 40 27.23 33.79 -0.34
C GLY A 40 28.05 32.53 -0.15
N ARG A 41 27.59 31.54 0.63
CA ARG A 41 28.32 30.28 0.85
C ARG A 41 27.94 29.25 -0.18
N PRO A 42 28.90 28.43 -0.68
CA PRO A 42 28.58 27.31 -1.57
C PRO A 42 27.77 26.22 -0.85
N ALA A 43 27.14 25.35 -1.63
CA ALA A 43 26.25 24.29 -1.13
C ALA A 43 26.93 23.39 -0.10
N ALA A 44 28.14 22.94 -0.37
CA ALA A 44 28.91 22.09 0.53
C ALA A 44 29.30 22.75 1.87
N ALA A 45 29.33 24.08 1.92
CA ALA A 45 29.63 24.86 3.14
C ALA A 45 28.38 25.31 3.90
N GLN A 46 27.17 24.99 3.41
CA GLN A 46 25.94 25.26 4.15
C GLN A 46 25.82 24.30 5.34
N ARG A 47 25.12 24.75 6.38
CA ARG A 47 24.83 23.89 7.52
C ARG A 47 23.85 22.79 7.05
N PRO A 48 24.20 21.49 7.23
CA PRO A 48 23.32 20.39 6.84
C PRO A 48 21.94 20.51 7.50
N ARG A 49 20.89 20.11 6.77
CA ARG A 49 19.48 20.10 7.22
C ARG A 49 18.98 21.46 7.71
N SER A 50 19.55 22.55 7.18
CA SER A 50 19.10 23.92 7.44
C SER A 50 18.65 24.55 6.13
N MET A 51 17.50 25.20 6.14
CA MET A 51 16.97 25.91 4.98
C MET A 51 17.73 27.22 4.76
N VAL A 52 18.17 27.45 3.53
CA VAL A 52 18.91 28.63 3.10
C VAL A 52 18.16 29.32 1.97
N LEU A 53 17.83 30.60 2.16
CA LEU A 53 17.19 31.42 1.11
C LEU A 53 18.22 31.77 0.01
N GLY A 54 17.79 31.68 -1.22
CA GLY A 54 18.60 32.04 -2.38
C GLY A 54 17.79 32.14 -3.66
N ASP A 55 18.51 32.37 -4.77
CA ASP A 55 17.95 32.49 -6.09
C ASP A 55 18.23 31.21 -6.89
N LEU A 56 17.20 30.64 -7.50
CA LEU A 56 17.31 29.58 -8.50
C LEU A 56 17.58 30.23 -9.85
N LEU A 57 18.63 29.81 -10.54
CA LEU A 57 19.14 30.41 -11.76
C LEU A 57 19.00 29.45 -12.94
N ASP A 58 18.75 29.98 -14.11
CA ASP A 58 18.90 29.25 -15.38
C ASP A 58 20.38 29.20 -15.84
N GLY A 59 20.64 28.46 -16.94
CA GLY A 59 22.00 28.33 -17.50
C GLY A 59 22.61 29.63 -18.01
N THR A 60 21.86 30.74 -18.06
CA THR A 60 22.34 32.09 -18.45
C THR A 60 22.59 32.96 -17.22
N GLY A 61 22.27 32.51 -16.03
CA GLY A 61 22.38 33.27 -14.78
C GLY A 61 21.15 34.13 -14.47
N ARG A 62 20.05 34.01 -15.25
CA ARG A 62 18.79 34.68 -14.98
C ARG A 62 18.06 33.98 -13.83
N VAL A 63 17.46 34.77 -12.94
CA VAL A 63 16.67 34.23 -11.82
C VAL A 63 15.36 33.65 -12.36
N ILE A 64 15.13 32.35 -12.04
CA ILE A 64 13.90 31.62 -12.28
C ILE A 64 12.92 31.86 -11.13
N ASP A 65 13.42 31.74 -9.88
CA ASP A 65 12.60 31.82 -8.66
C ASP A 65 13.46 32.16 -7.43
N ASN A 66 12.83 32.65 -6.37
CA ASN A 66 13.45 32.77 -5.05
C ASN A 66 13.04 31.53 -4.24
N VAL A 67 14.01 30.74 -3.82
CA VAL A 67 13.80 29.39 -3.27
C VAL A 67 14.47 29.21 -1.92
N LEU A 68 13.99 28.21 -1.17
CA LEU A 68 14.70 27.68 -0.01
C LEU A 68 15.44 26.41 -0.43
N CYS A 69 16.72 26.33 -0.11
CA CYS A 69 17.55 25.15 -0.37
C CYS A 69 17.89 24.46 0.95
N VAL A 70 17.89 23.13 0.93
CA VAL A 70 18.39 22.30 2.04
C VAL A 70 19.31 21.22 1.50
N THR A 71 20.42 20.96 2.22
CA THR A 71 21.43 19.95 1.85
C THR A 71 21.46 18.83 2.89
N PHE A 72 21.69 17.60 2.42
CA PHE A 72 21.80 16.39 3.20
C PHE A 72 23.06 15.64 2.78
N PRO A 73 24.21 15.89 3.41
CA PRO A 73 25.44 15.17 3.09
C PRO A 73 25.35 13.67 3.41
N ALA A 74 25.99 12.86 2.57
CA ALA A 74 26.20 11.43 2.81
C ALA A 74 26.91 11.19 4.17
N PRO A 75 26.64 10.05 4.84
CA PRO A 75 25.61 9.03 4.53
C PRO A 75 24.22 9.37 5.09
N HIS A 76 24.05 10.54 5.70
CA HIS A 76 22.86 10.92 6.47
C HIS A 76 21.82 11.62 5.61
N SER A 77 21.42 11.01 4.51
CA SER A 77 20.38 11.45 3.57
C SER A 77 19.38 10.32 3.33
N TYR A 78 18.33 10.59 2.54
CA TYR A 78 17.34 9.58 2.19
C TYR A 78 17.95 8.42 1.38
N THR A 79 18.84 8.72 0.42
CA THR A 79 19.47 7.73 -0.44
C THR A 79 20.79 7.19 0.09
N GLY A 80 21.32 7.75 1.19
CA GLY A 80 22.69 7.50 1.66
C GLY A 80 23.77 8.23 0.86
N GLU A 81 23.41 8.87 -0.26
CA GLU A 81 24.30 9.72 -1.07
C GLU A 81 24.17 11.20 -0.66
N ASP A 82 24.99 12.09 -1.25
CA ASP A 82 24.75 13.52 -1.14
C ASP A 82 23.41 13.88 -1.79
N CYS A 83 22.53 14.53 -1.02
CA CYS A 83 21.20 14.95 -1.47
C CYS A 83 20.99 16.44 -1.24
N ALA A 84 20.12 17.03 -2.08
CA ALA A 84 19.63 18.39 -1.87
C ALA A 84 18.17 18.53 -2.33
N GLU A 85 17.47 19.48 -1.74
CA GLU A 85 16.14 19.88 -2.14
C GLU A 85 16.07 21.41 -2.34
N LEU A 86 15.42 21.82 -3.43
CA LEU A 86 15.07 23.20 -3.73
C LEU A 86 13.55 23.33 -3.61
N HIS A 87 13.11 24.08 -2.64
CA HIS A 87 11.71 24.37 -2.37
C HIS A 87 11.34 25.66 -3.11
N CYS A 88 10.68 25.48 -4.24
CA CYS A 88 10.26 26.50 -5.19
C CYS A 88 8.78 26.88 -4.99
N HIS A 89 8.32 27.96 -5.61
CA HIS A 89 6.89 28.14 -5.83
C HIS A 89 6.37 27.01 -6.75
N GLY A 90 5.23 26.43 -6.40
CA GLY A 90 4.68 25.22 -7.03
C GLY A 90 4.06 25.44 -8.41
N SER A 91 4.64 26.33 -9.22
CA SER A 91 4.27 26.49 -10.63
C SER A 91 4.94 25.40 -11.47
N PRO A 92 4.19 24.63 -12.30
CA PRO A 92 4.77 23.66 -13.21
C PRO A 92 5.85 24.27 -14.12
N VAL A 93 5.66 25.52 -14.57
CA VAL A 93 6.62 26.22 -15.44
C VAL A 93 7.94 26.48 -14.70
N VAL A 94 7.87 26.90 -13.43
CA VAL A 94 9.04 27.16 -12.58
C VAL A 94 9.80 25.85 -12.31
N LEU A 95 9.07 24.80 -11.95
CA LEU A 95 9.67 23.49 -11.67
C LEU A 95 10.32 22.88 -12.90
N ASP A 96 9.68 22.96 -14.08
CA ASP A 96 10.27 22.49 -15.33
C ASP A 96 11.49 23.30 -15.75
N ALA A 97 11.49 24.63 -15.52
CA ALA A 97 12.66 25.47 -15.79
C ALA A 97 13.82 25.13 -14.86
N GLY A 98 13.57 24.96 -13.56
CA GLY A 98 14.57 24.56 -12.59
C GLY A 98 15.14 23.16 -12.87
N LEU A 99 14.29 22.21 -13.25
CA LEU A 99 14.72 20.86 -13.63
C LEU A 99 15.63 20.87 -14.86
N ARG A 100 15.28 21.67 -15.90
CA ARG A 100 16.16 21.87 -17.08
C ARG A 100 17.49 22.51 -16.71
N ALA A 101 17.51 23.47 -15.78
CA ALA A 101 18.76 24.06 -15.30
C ALA A 101 19.65 23.01 -14.62
N LEU A 102 19.09 22.12 -13.80
CA LEU A 102 19.80 21.00 -13.18
C LEU A 102 20.35 20.01 -14.21
N PHE A 103 19.61 19.72 -15.29
CA PHE A 103 20.11 18.87 -16.38
C PHE A 103 21.27 19.53 -17.13
N ALA A 104 21.19 20.83 -17.37
CA ALA A 104 22.31 21.58 -17.95
C ALA A 104 23.54 21.61 -17.03
N ALA A 105 23.37 21.49 -15.71
CA ALA A 105 24.40 21.37 -14.71
C ALA A 105 24.93 19.93 -14.54
N GLY A 106 24.52 18.98 -15.39
CA GLY A 106 25.04 17.60 -15.43
C GLY A 106 24.20 16.56 -14.72
N CYS A 107 23.05 16.93 -14.15
CA CYS A 107 22.13 15.94 -13.58
C CYS A 107 21.39 15.16 -14.68
N ARG A 108 21.05 13.91 -14.39
CA ARG A 108 20.19 13.07 -15.22
C ARG A 108 18.76 13.06 -14.62
N GLN A 109 17.75 12.92 -15.48
CA GLN A 109 16.38 12.66 -15.00
C GLN A 109 16.33 11.38 -14.19
N ALA A 110 15.78 11.45 -12.99
CA ALA A 110 15.51 10.25 -12.19
C ALA A 110 14.42 9.39 -12.83
N GLN A 111 14.58 8.08 -12.76
CA GLN A 111 13.56 7.10 -13.11
C GLN A 111 12.50 6.98 -11.99
N GLY A 112 11.37 6.31 -12.26
CA GLY A 112 10.39 5.96 -11.23
C GLY A 112 11.07 5.15 -10.12
N GLY A 113 10.86 5.54 -8.86
CA GLY A 113 11.44 4.87 -7.68
C GLY A 113 12.96 4.95 -7.51
N GLU A 114 13.69 5.69 -8.34
CA GLU A 114 15.16 5.64 -8.30
C GLU A 114 15.76 6.14 -6.99
N PHE A 115 15.17 7.13 -6.34
CA PHE A 115 15.65 7.57 -5.01
C PHE A 115 15.46 6.48 -3.95
N THR A 116 14.31 5.81 -3.94
CA THR A 116 14.02 4.72 -2.99
C THR A 116 14.87 3.48 -3.30
N LYS A 117 15.10 3.18 -4.60
CA LYS A 117 16.02 2.11 -5.02
C LYS A 117 17.44 2.37 -4.51
N ARG A 118 17.94 3.62 -4.60
CA ARG A 118 19.24 4.00 -4.05
C ARG A 118 19.29 3.88 -2.53
N ALA A 119 18.18 4.29 -1.84
CA ALA A 119 18.06 4.10 -0.39
C ALA A 119 18.13 2.62 0.01
N PHE A 120 17.50 1.74 -0.74
CA PHE A 120 17.59 0.29 -0.56
C PHE A 120 19.03 -0.21 -0.82
N LEU A 121 19.62 0.11 -1.95
CA LEU A 121 20.97 -0.35 -2.32
C LEU A 121 22.07 0.16 -1.37
N SER A 122 21.86 1.32 -0.73
CA SER A 122 22.77 1.88 0.27
C SER A 122 22.48 1.41 1.70
N GLY A 123 21.48 0.53 1.91
CA GLY A 123 21.09 -0.01 3.22
C GLY A 123 20.37 0.98 4.14
N GLN A 124 19.85 2.11 3.61
CA GLN A 124 19.00 3.03 4.38
C GLN A 124 17.60 2.44 4.64
N LEU A 125 17.11 1.62 3.73
CA LEU A 125 15.86 0.89 3.80
C LEU A 125 16.11 -0.57 3.40
N ASP A 126 15.39 -1.50 4.00
CA ASP A 126 15.23 -2.85 3.46
C ASP A 126 14.14 -2.89 2.40
N LEU A 127 13.93 -4.05 1.75
CA LEU A 127 12.97 -4.18 0.66
C LEU A 127 11.52 -4.02 1.14
N LEU A 128 11.18 -4.53 2.33
CA LEU A 128 9.85 -4.39 2.93
C LEU A 128 9.52 -2.92 3.22
N GLN A 129 10.50 -2.19 3.76
CA GLN A 129 10.38 -0.75 4.01
C GLN A 129 10.27 0.04 2.70
N ALA A 130 11.02 -0.34 1.68
CA ALA A 130 10.95 0.30 0.37
C ALA A 130 9.56 0.12 -0.27
N GLU A 131 9.00 -1.10 -0.24
CA GLU A 131 7.62 -1.36 -0.71
C GLU A 131 6.59 -0.55 0.10
N ALA A 132 6.78 -0.40 1.41
CA ALA A 132 5.90 0.38 2.27
C ALA A 132 5.86 1.88 1.92
N VAL A 133 6.92 2.44 1.30
CA VAL A 133 6.91 3.84 0.82
C VAL A 133 5.83 4.03 -0.25
N VAL A 134 5.66 3.10 -1.18
CA VAL A 134 4.61 3.16 -2.20
C VAL A 134 3.24 2.98 -1.56
N ASP A 135 3.10 1.97 -0.70
CA ASP A 135 1.84 1.70 0.00
C ASP A 135 1.36 2.91 0.80
N LEU A 136 2.30 3.68 1.38
CA LEU A 136 1.96 4.92 2.09
C LEU A 136 1.51 6.06 1.17
N ILE A 137 2.14 6.18 0.00
CA ILE A 137 1.79 7.21 -1.00
C ILE A 137 0.42 6.91 -1.62
N ASP A 138 0.15 5.64 -1.92
CA ASP A 138 -1.06 5.18 -2.57
C ASP A 138 -2.22 4.94 -1.58
N ALA A 139 -2.00 5.17 -0.28
CA ALA A 139 -3.01 4.97 0.74
C ALA A 139 -4.22 5.89 0.54
N GLU A 140 -5.41 5.30 0.47
CA GLU A 140 -6.69 5.97 0.28
C GLU A 140 -7.51 6.01 1.58
N THR A 141 -7.06 5.28 2.63
CA THR A 141 -7.67 5.30 3.97
C THR A 141 -6.62 5.47 5.05
N ALA A 142 -7.04 6.00 6.22
CA ALA A 142 -6.15 6.17 7.37
C ALA A 142 -5.55 4.83 7.85
N GLU A 143 -6.33 3.74 7.75
CA GLU A 143 -5.87 2.40 8.13
C GLU A 143 -4.79 1.86 7.19
N GLN A 144 -4.92 2.12 5.86
CA GLN A 144 -3.86 1.80 4.89
C GLN A 144 -2.59 2.56 5.21
N ALA A 145 -2.70 3.88 5.41
CA ALA A 145 -1.55 4.73 5.75
C ALA A 145 -0.89 4.28 7.06
N HIS A 146 -1.69 3.94 8.08
CA HIS A 146 -1.16 3.45 9.37
C HIS A 146 -0.38 2.14 9.20
N ASN A 147 -0.94 1.16 8.47
CA ASN A 147 -0.24 -0.11 8.20
C ASN A 147 1.08 0.13 7.44
N ALA A 148 1.07 0.98 6.42
CA ALA A 148 2.27 1.33 5.66
C ALA A 148 3.33 2.01 6.54
N VAL A 149 2.93 2.92 7.44
CA VAL A 149 3.85 3.53 8.42
C VAL A 149 4.44 2.49 9.38
N CYS A 150 3.64 1.52 9.84
CA CYS A 150 4.14 0.42 10.67
C CYS A 150 5.17 -0.45 9.91
N GLN A 151 4.92 -0.75 8.63
CA GLN A 151 5.89 -1.47 7.78
C GLN A 151 7.16 -0.62 7.57
N LEU A 152 7.02 0.66 7.23
CA LEU A 152 8.14 1.58 7.03
C LEU A 152 9.00 1.76 8.29
N SER A 153 8.41 1.69 9.48
CA SER A 153 9.13 1.70 10.77
C SER A 153 9.90 0.40 11.05
N GLY A 154 9.85 -0.58 10.14
CA GLY A 154 10.57 -1.84 10.23
C GLY A 154 9.94 -2.88 11.16
N THR A 155 8.66 -2.75 11.52
CA THR A 155 8.00 -3.72 12.41
C THR A 155 7.98 -5.12 11.81
N LEU A 156 7.65 -5.22 10.51
CA LEU A 156 7.65 -6.48 9.77
C LEU A 156 9.09 -7.00 9.58
N SER A 157 10.01 -6.12 9.18
CA SER A 157 11.43 -6.43 8.98
C SER A 157 12.07 -7.03 10.22
N ARG A 158 11.84 -6.45 11.40
CA ARG A 158 12.37 -7.00 12.66
C ARG A 158 11.87 -8.41 12.97
N THR A 159 10.64 -8.74 12.60
CA THR A 159 10.12 -10.10 12.79
C THR A 159 10.79 -11.08 11.83
N VAL A 160 10.92 -10.70 10.55
CA VAL A 160 11.59 -11.49 9.52
C VAL A 160 13.07 -11.68 9.86
N ASP A 161 13.78 -10.61 10.24
CA ASP A 161 15.21 -10.66 10.60
C ASP A 161 15.45 -11.54 11.82
N ARG A 162 14.59 -11.49 12.85
CA ARG A 162 14.72 -12.37 14.01
C ARG A 162 14.66 -13.85 13.63
N VAL A 163 13.71 -14.24 12.77
CA VAL A 163 13.59 -15.61 12.27
C VAL A 163 14.81 -15.96 11.40
N TYR A 164 15.19 -15.07 10.50
CA TYR A 164 16.34 -15.24 9.63
C TYR A 164 17.63 -15.47 10.43
N ASP A 165 17.92 -14.60 11.40
CA ASP A 165 19.15 -14.66 12.20
C ASP A 165 19.18 -15.92 13.10
N ALA A 166 18.03 -16.36 13.62
CA ALA A 166 17.91 -17.60 14.37
C ALA A 166 18.22 -18.81 13.49
N LEU A 167 17.66 -18.89 12.29
CA LEU A 167 17.93 -19.97 11.33
C LEU A 167 19.38 -19.93 10.82
N LEU A 168 19.92 -18.74 10.56
CA LEU A 168 21.32 -18.58 10.14
C LEU A 168 22.29 -19.07 11.23
N SER A 169 22.03 -18.71 12.49
CA SER A 169 22.83 -19.19 13.63
C SER A 169 22.77 -20.73 13.76
N MET A 170 21.57 -21.29 13.52
CA MET A 170 21.37 -22.74 13.54
C MET A 170 22.12 -23.41 12.38
N ALA A 171 22.00 -22.92 11.16
CA ALA A 171 22.70 -23.42 9.99
C ALA A 171 24.23 -23.37 10.18
N ALA A 172 24.75 -22.27 10.73
CA ALA A 172 26.17 -22.14 11.03
C ALA A 172 26.70 -23.21 12.00
N ARG A 173 25.89 -23.60 13.01
CA ARG A 173 26.24 -24.69 13.93
C ARG A 173 26.25 -26.05 13.22
N PHE A 174 25.28 -26.31 12.33
CA PHE A 174 25.26 -27.54 11.54
C PHE A 174 26.46 -27.65 10.61
N TYR A 175 26.85 -26.56 9.92
CA TYR A 175 28.06 -26.53 9.10
C TYR A 175 29.31 -26.87 9.92
N ALA A 176 29.45 -26.28 11.12
CA ALA A 176 30.60 -26.56 11.98
C ALA A 176 30.70 -28.05 12.33
N VAL A 177 29.57 -28.71 12.62
CA VAL A 177 29.53 -30.17 12.92
C VAL A 177 29.84 -31.02 11.69
N VAL A 178 29.35 -30.61 10.51
CA VAL A 178 29.56 -31.36 9.26
C VAL A 178 31.02 -31.23 8.79
N ASP A 179 31.63 -30.03 8.89
CA ASP A 179 32.97 -29.75 8.41
C ASP A 179 34.07 -30.23 9.37
N TYR A 180 33.79 -30.32 10.69
CA TYR A 180 34.72 -30.67 11.74
C TYR A 180 34.21 -31.80 12.64
N PRO A 181 33.94 -33.00 12.10
CA PRO A 181 33.29 -34.07 12.84
C PRO A 181 34.17 -34.65 13.99
N ASP A 182 35.46 -34.38 13.98
CA ASP A 182 36.44 -34.87 15.00
C ASP A 182 36.74 -33.82 16.09
N GLU A 183 36.16 -32.62 16.03
CA GLU A 183 36.27 -31.62 17.08
C GLU A 183 35.12 -31.77 18.09
N ASP A 184 35.41 -31.67 19.39
CA ASP A 184 34.44 -31.61 20.47
C ASP A 184 33.62 -30.26 20.39
N ILE A 185 32.90 -30.06 19.27
CA ILE A 185 31.96 -28.97 19.13
C ILE A 185 30.78 -29.26 20.07
N GLU A 186 30.48 -28.33 20.98
CA GLU A 186 29.36 -28.46 21.93
C GLU A 186 28.15 -29.06 21.24
N ASP A 187 27.69 -30.20 21.76
CA ASP A 187 26.57 -31.01 21.24
C ASP A 187 25.42 -30.08 20.80
N LEU A 188 25.02 -30.21 19.54
CA LEU A 188 23.79 -29.62 19.04
C LEU A 188 22.63 -30.13 19.90
N ARG A 189 22.27 -29.42 20.95
CA ARG A 189 21.21 -29.83 21.87
C ARG A 189 19.90 -29.83 21.10
N GLN A 190 19.44 -31.00 20.71
CA GLN A 190 18.21 -31.21 19.95
C GLN A 190 17.00 -30.42 20.51
N PRO A 191 16.78 -30.31 21.84
CA PRO A 191 15.70 -29.51 22.38
C PRO A 191 15.79 -28.02 22.06
N GLU A 192 16.98 -27.43 22.06
CA GLU A 192 17.21 -26.01 21.75
C GLU A 192 16.94 -25.71 20.27
N LEU A 193 17.35 -26.63 19.39
CA LEU A 193 17.10 -26.52 17.95
C LEU A 193 15.60 -26.67 17.62
N LEU A 194 14.91 -27.63 18.26
CA LEU A 194 13.46 -27.81 18.11
C LEU A 194 12.69 -26.58 18.61
N ASP A 195 13.09 -25.97 19.73
CA ASP A 195 12.48 -24.75 20.26
C ASP A 195 12.68 -23.56 19.30
N THR A 196 13.88 -23.45 18.70
CA THR A 196 14.17 -22.42 17.69
C THR A 196 13.27 -22.57 16.46
N LEU A 197 13.17 -23.79 15.90
CA LEU A 197 12.31 -24.06 14.74
C LEU A 197 10.83 -23.87 15.08
N HIS A 198 10.41 -24.31 16.28
CA HIS A 198 9.04 -24.11 16.74
C HIS A 198 8.67 -22.62 16.85
N THR A 199 9.56 -21.80 17.43
CA THR A 199 9.37 -20.35 17.54
C THR A 199 9.33 -19.69 16.17
N ALA A 200 10.26 -20.05 15.28
CA ALA A 200 10.29 -19.58 13.90
C ALA A 200 8.97 -19.91 13.17
N ARG A 201 8.49 -21.14 13.29
CA ARG A 201 7.20 -21.58 12.71
C ARG A 201 6.04 -20.74 13.23
N GLN A 202 5.94 -20.53 14.53
CA GLN A 202 4.86 -19.73 15.13
C GLN A 202 4.86 -18.27 14.64
N ASP A 203 6.04 -17.65 14.51
CA ASP A 203 6.17 -16.30 14.01
C ASP A 203 5.72 -16.19 12.54
N LEU A 204 6.11 -17.16 11.68
CA LEU A 204 5.71 -17.21 10.28
C LEU A 204 4.22 -17.50 10.09
N GLU A 205 3.64 -18.43 10.88
CA GLU A 205 2.20 -18.72 10.88
C GLU A 205 1.39 -17.46 11.27
N ARG A 206 1.86 -16.70 12.26
CA ARG A 206 1.23 -15.45 12.70
C ARG A 206 1.23 -14.40 11.59
N LEU A 207 2.32 -14.26 10.84
CA LEU A 207 2.40 -13.36 9.69
C LEU A 207 1.40 -13.74 8.59
N LEU A 208 1.28 -15.03 8.27
CA LEU A 208 0.35 -15.51 7.23
C LEU A 208 -1.12 -15.40 7.65
N THR A 209 -1.42 -15.63 8.93
CA THR A 209 -2.80 -15.51 9.43
C THR A 209 -3.39 -14.11 9.18
N GLY A 210 -2.56 -13.06 9.20
CA GLY A 210 -2.97 -11.69 8.92
C GLY A 210 -3.10 -11.34 7.43
N PHE A 211 -2.57 -12.17 6.53
CA PHE A 211 -2.40 -11.81 5.11
C PHE A 211 -3.73 -11.50 4.40
N SER A 212 -4.75 -12.35 4.54
CA SER A 212 -6.06 -12.11 3.90
C SER A 212 -6.66 -10.75 4.30
N ARG A 213 -6.46 -10.35 5.56
CA ARG A 213 -6.88 -9.05 6.07
C ARG A 213 -6.04 -7.91 5.49
N GLY A 214 -4.71 -8.08 5.42
CA GLY A 214 -3.80 -7.12 4.80
C GLY A 214 -4.08 -6.94 3.30
N GLN A 215 -4.41 -8.00 2.60
CA GLN A 215 -4.80 -7.95 1.19
C GLN A 215 -6.10 -7.14 0.99
N LEU A 216 -7.13 -7.39 1.80
CA LEU A 216 -8.37 -6.60 1.76
C LEU A 216 -8.12 -5.13 2.14
N LEU A 217 -7.24 -4.88 3.11
CA LEU A 217 -6.84 -3.53 3.48
C LEU A 217 -6.21 -2.80 2.29
N LYS A 218 -5.23 -3.40 1.61
CA LYS A 218 -4.51 -2.78 0.49
C LYS A 218 -5.35 -2.68 -0.78
N GLN A 219 -5.99 -3.75 -1.19
CA GLN A 219 -6.71 -3.81 -2.47
C GLN A 219 -8.11 -3.23 -2.40
N GLY A 220 -8.66 -3.07 -1.20
CA GLY A 220 -10.06 -2.74 -1.00
C GLY A 220 -10.96 -3.98 -1.10
N ILE A 221 -12.20 -3.82 -0.67
CA ILE A 221 -13.20 -4.88 -0.60
C ILE A 221 -14.02 -4.88 -1.89
N PRO A 222 -13.95 -5.94 -2.71
CA PRO A 222 -14.79 -6.07 -3.89
C PRO A 222 -16.26 -6.03 -3.47
N THR A 223 -16.98 -5.01 -3.90
CA THR A 223 -18.33 -4.71 -3.44
C THR A 223 -19.28 -4.52 -4.63
N VAL A 224 -20.46 -5.12 -4.54
CA VAL A 224 -21.53 -4.95 -5.52
C VAL A 224 -22.74 -4.25 -4.90
N LEU A 225 -23.31 -3.25 -5.59
CA LEU A 225 -24.59 -2.63 -5.24
C LEU A 225 -25.70 -3.31 -6.04
N LEU A 226 -26.64 -3.93 -5.34
CA LEU A 226 -27.79 -4.63 -5.91
C LEU A 226 -29.10 -3.96 -5.51
N GLY A 227 -30.13 -4.09 -6.34
CA GLY A 227 -31.46 -3.55 -6.12
C GLY A 227 -32.13 -3.17 -7.44
N LYS A 228 -33.44 -3.07 -7.45
CA LYS A 228 -34.23 -2.70 -8.66
C LYS A 228 -33.84 -1.31 -9.20
N PRO A 229 -34.19 -0.98 -10.45
CA PRO A 229 -34.10 0.38 -10.97
C PRO A 229 -34.80 1.37 -10.04
N ASN A 230 -34.22 2.57 -9.91
CA ASN A 230 -34.77 3.64 -9.04
C ASN A 230 -34.90 3.33 -7.53
N ALA A 231 -34.35 2.24 -7.02
CA ALA A 231 -34.22 2.00 -5.57
C ALA A 231 -33.27 3.00 -4.88
N GLY A 232 -32.50 3.78 -5.65
CA GLY A 232 -31.63 4.82 -5.15
C GLY A 232 -30.16 4.38 -4.99
N LYS A 233 -29.70 3.39 -5.76
CA LYS A 233 -28.29 2.93 -5.76
C LYS A 233 -27.30 4.05 -6.05
N SER A 234 -27.52 4.80 -7.15
CA SER A 234 -26.66 5.94 -7.54
C SER A 234 -26.70 7.07 -6.52
N SER A 235 -27.89 7.33 -5.94
CA SER A 235 -28.03 8.33 -4.88
C SER A 235 -27.28 7.92 -3.62
N LEU A 236 -27.35 6.63 -3.24
CA LEU A 236 -26.62 6.10 -2.09
C LEU A 236 -25.10 6.17 -2.30
N LEU A 237 -24.65 5.82 -3.51
CA LEU A 237 -23.24 5.94 -3.87
C LEU A 237 -22.75 7.39 -3.75
N ASN A 238 -23.48 8.33 -4.35
CA ASN A 238 -23.16 9.75 -4.30
C ASN A 238 -23.21 10.32 -2.87
N ALA A 239 -24.15 9.87 -2.05
CA ALA A 239 -24.25 10.26 -0.66
C ALA A 239 -23.03 9.77 0.16
N LEU A 240 -22.59 8.52 -0.05
CA LEU A 240 -21.41 7.98 0.59
C LEU A 240 -20.12 8.69 0.11
N LEU A 241 -20.00 8.98 -1.20
CA LEU A 241 -18.90 9.76 -1.75
C LEU A 241 -18.84 11.18 -1.19
N GLY A 242 -19.99 11.82 -0.99
CA GLY A 242 -20.09 13.17 -0.40
C GLY A 242 -19.83 13.20 1.10
N TYR A 243 -20.19 12.14 1.79
CA TYR A 243 -20.08 12.03 3.25
C TYR A 243 -18.63 11.97 3.73
N ASP A 244 -17.78 11.16 3.10
CA ASP A 244 -16.37 11.05 3.46
C ASP A 244 -15.50 12.18 2.85
N ARG A 245 -15.90 12.79 1.71
CA ARG A 245 -15.21 13.95 1.12
C ARG A 245 -15.24 15.20 2.00
N ALA A 246 -16.18 15.32 2.92
CA ALA A 246 -16.17 16.42 3.89
C ALA A 246 -14.98 16.39 4.86
N ILE A 247 -14.21 15.30 4.88
CA ILE A 247 -13.07 15.07 5.77
C ILE A 247 -11.74 15.08 5.00
N VAL A 248 -11.74 14.90 3.65
CA VAL A 248 -10.53 14.80 2.83
C VAL A 248 -10.59 15.83 1.69
N THR A 249 -9.57 16.70 1.61
CA THR A 249 -9.39 17.72 0.59
C THR A 249 -9.33 17.16 -0.84
N ASP A 250 -9.84 17.93 -1.81
CA ASP A 250 -9.81 17.68 -3.26
C ASP A 250 -8.45 17.23 -3.78
N ILE A 251 -8.28 15.95 -4.04
CA ILE A 251 -7.23 15.44 -4.91
C ILE A 251 -7.92 14.85 -6.13
N ALA A 252 -8.06 15.69 -7.16
CA ALA A 252 -8.39 15.26 -8.50
C ALA A 252 -7.13 14.64 -9.13
N GLY A 253 -7.13 13.35 -9.31
CA GLY A 253 -6.02 12.71 -10.02
C GLY A 253 -6.16 11.24 -10.21
N THR A 254 -6.31 10.87 -11.49
CA THR A 254 -5.88 9.62 -12.11
C THR A 254 -6.69 8.36 -11.83
N THR A 255 -7.51 7.95 -12.82
CA THR A 255 -7.20 6.69 -13.51
C THR A 255 -8.12 6.54 -14.72
N ARG A 256 -7.52 6.46 -15.89
CA ARG A 256 -8.11 5.98 -17.14
C ARG A 256 -7.83 4.48 -17.23
N ASP A 257 -8.44 3.65 -16.45
CA ASP A 257 -8.54 2.21 -16.77
C ASP A 257 -9.55 1.58 -15.84
N THR A 258 -10.58 0.99 -16.48
CA THR A 258 -11.63 0.13 -15.93
C THR A 258 -12.65 0.72 -14.95
N VAL A 259 -13.86 0.33 -15.16
CA VAL A 259 -15.18 0.52 -14.57
C VAL A 259 -15.29 0.35 -13.03
N GLU A 260 -14.18 0.41 -12.29
CA GLU A 260 -14.16 0.24 -10.83
C GLU A 260 -14.05 1.61 -10.13
N GLU A 261 -14.96 1.90 -9.22
CA GLU A 261 -14.92 3.10 -8.39
C GLU A 261 -14.49 2.72 -6.97
N LYS A 262 -13.50 3.45 -6.45
CA LYS A 262 -12.99 3.27 -5.10
C LYS A 262 -13.71 4.24 -4.16
N LEU A 263 -14.22 3.70 -3.06
CA LEU A 263 -15.01 4.43 -2.08
C LEU A 263 -14.49 4.16 -0.68
N PRO A 264 -13.78 5.10 -0.04
CA PRO A 264 -13.43 4.98 1.37
C PRO A 264 -14.68 5.16 2.22
N VAL A 265 -14.95 4.23 3.14
CA VAL A 265 -16.12 4.26 4.04
C VAL A 265 -15.72 3.71 5.41
N GLY A 266 -15.73 4.56 6.44
CA GLY A 266 -15.46 4.11 7.81
C GLY A 266 -14.09 3.45 8.01
N GLY A 267 -13.05 3.93 7.35
CA GLY A 267 -11.71 3.35 7.39
C GLY A 267 -11.50 2.14 6.48
N VAL A 268 -12.54 1.70 5.77
CA VAL A 268 -12.51 0.57 4.83
C VAL A 268 -12.59 1.11 3.41
N LEU A 269 -11.77 0.60 2.50
CA LEU A 269 -11.85 0.91 1.09
C LEU A 269 -12.78 -0.09 0.40
N LEU A 270 -13.93 0.38 -0.14
CA LEU A 270 -14.80 -0.41 -1.00
C LEU A 270 -14.38 -0.23 -2.45
N ARG A 271 -14.29 -1.33 -3.19
CA ARG A 271 -14.04 -1.35 -4.63
C ARG A 271 -15.32 -1.78 -5.33
N LEU A 272 -16.03 -0.79 -5.89
CA LEU A 272 -17.32 -0.99 -6.52
C LEU A 272 -17.12 -1.46 -7.96
N THR A 273 -17.66 -2.63 -8.27
CA THR A 273 -17.66 -3.18 -9.63
C THR A 273 -18.99 -2.78 -10.32
N ASP A 274 -18.91 -2.39 -11.60
CA ASP A 274 -20.07 -2.05 -12.46
C ASP A 274 -20.78 -0.72 -12.13
N THR A 275 -20.01 0.37 -12.01
CA THR A 275 -20.56 1.73 -11.84
C THR A 275 -21.16 2.30 -13.14
N ALA A 276 -20.89 1.72 -14.31
CA ALA A 276 -21.40 2.20 -15.61
C ALA A 276 -22.94 2.08 -15.72
N GLY A 277 -23.53 0.99 -15.19
CA GLY A 277 -24.99 0.85 -15.11
C GLY A 277 -25.66 1.73 -14.06
N ILE A 278 -24.86 2.34 -13.17
CA ILE A 278 -25.35 3.20 -12.08
C ILE A 278 -25.41 4.68 -12.51
N ARG A 279 -24.52 5.10 -13.44
CA ARG A 279 -24.41 6.51 -13.90
C ARG A 279 -25.27 6.84 -15.12
N ASP A 280 -25.44 5.90 -16.04
CA ASP A 280 -26.23 6.10 -17.26
C ASP A 280 -27.67 5.59 -17.08
N GLY A 281 -28.55 6.47 -16.66
CA GLY A 281 -30.00 6.21 -16.48
C GLY A 281 -30.76 6.05 -17.81
N GLY A 282 -30.30 5.23 -18.76
CA GLY A 282 -30.88 5.05 -20.09
C GLY A 282 -31.41 3.64 -20.32
N ASP A 283 -32.66 3.55 -20.74
CA ASP A 283 -33.55 2.36 -20.92
C ASP A 283 -33.08 1.28 -21.92
N ALA A 284 -31.89 1.40 -22.53
CA ALA A 284 -31.46 0.48 -23.61
C ALA A 284 -30.41 -0.59 -23.20
N VAL A 285 -30.07 -0.72 -21.90
CA VAL A 285 -28.95 -1.57 -21.42
C VAL A 285 -29.40 -2.63 -20.39
N GLU A 286 -30.70 -2.82 -20.17
CA GLU A 286 -31.24 -3.68 -19.08
C GLU A 286 -30.78 -5.14 -19.13
N ALA A 287 -30.78 -5.79 -20.30
CA ALA A 287 -30.37 -7.20 -20.41
C ALA A 287 -28.87 -7.42 -20.19
N LEU A 288 -28.02 -6.49 -20.65
CA LEU A 288 -26.57 -6.49 -20.41
C LEU A 288 -26.23 -6.17 -18.94
N GLY A 289 -27.07 -5.39 -18.26
CA GLY A 289 -26.92 -5.04 -16.85
C GLY A 289 -27.07 -6.23 -15.89
N VAL A 290 -28.01 -7.14 -16.17
CA VAL A 290 -28.26 -8.33 -15.33
C VAL A 290 -27.09 -9.32 -15.39
N GLU A 291 -26.52 -9.59 -16.58
CA GLU A 291 -25.36 -10.46 -16.70
C GLU A 291 -24.10 -9.86 -16.01
N ARG A 292 -23.89 -8.58 -16.16
CA ARG A 292 -22.79 -7.87 -15.48
C ARG A 292 -22.95 -7.91 -13.95
N SER A 293 -24.15 -7.64 -13.46
CA SER A 293 -24.43 -7.71 -12.01
C SER A 293 -24.24 -9.12 -11.44
N ARG A 294 -24.58 -10.18 -12.23
CA ARG A 294 -24.30 -11.57 -11.86
C ARG A 294 -22.79 -11.87 -11.85
N ALA A 295 -22.04 -11.37 -12.83
CA ALA A 295 -20.59 -11.52 -12.87
C ALA A 295 -19.90 -10.79 -11.71
N ALA A 296 -20.32 -9.55 -11.42
CA ALA A 296 -19.83 -8.76 -10.30
C ALA A 296 -20.15 -9.42 -8.94
N ALA A 297 -21.35 -9.98 -8.76
CA ALA A 297 -21.73 -10.67 -7.53
C ALA A 297 -20.87 -11.92 -7.26
N ARG A 298 -20.43 -12.64 -8.31
CA ARG A 298 -19.56 -13.81 -8.16
C ARG A 298 -18.17 -13.47 -7.64
N GLN A 299 -17.70 -12.26 -7.88
CA GLN A 299 -16.38 -11.79 -7.47
C GLN A 299 -16.42 -10.91 -6.22
N ALA A 300 -17.62 -10.47 -5.81
CA ALA A 300 -17.80 -9.60 -4.67
C ALA A 300 -17.59 -10.33 -3.33
N ALA A 301 -16.93 -9.67 -2.39
CA ALA A 301 -16.84 -10.07 -0.99
C ALA A 301 -17.99 -9.47 -0.15
N LEU A 302 -18.62 -8.38 -0.64
CA LEU A 302 -19.72 -7.69 -0.01
C LEU A 302 -20.82 -7.37 -1.04
N ALA A 303 -22.06 -7.68 -0.72
CA ALA A 303 -23.24 -7.14 -1.40
C ALA A 303 -23.92 -6.10 -0.52
N ILE A 304 -24.17 -4.91 -1.07
CA ILE A 304 -25.05 -3.91 -0.48
C ILE A 304 -26.37 -3.96 -1.27
N LEU A 305 -27.39 -4.56 -0.68
CA LEU A 305 -28.72 -4.66 -1.27
C LEU A 305 -29.55 -3.44 -0.90
N VAL A 306 -29.91 -2.63 -1.90
CA VAL A 306 -30.71 -1.40 -1.73
C VAL A 306 -32.15 -1.69 -2.12
N LEU A 307 -33.04 -1.62 -1.14
CA LEU A 307 -34.48 -1.78 -1.30
C LEU A 307 -35.19 -0.43 -1.14
N ASP A 308 -36.23 -0.20 -1.93
CA ASP A 308 -37.08 1.00 -1.83
C ASP A 308 -38.14 0.81 -0.75
N GLY A 309 -38.01 1.53 0.36
CA GLY A 309 -38.97 1.48 1.47
C GLY A 309 -40.31 2.13 1.18
N SER A 310 -40.43 2.96 0.13
CA SER A 310 -41.61 3.75 -0.21
C SER A 310 -42.55 3.09 -1.23
N SER A 311 -42.12 1.98 -1.86
CA SER A 311 -42.87 1.29 -2.92
C SER A 311 -43.06 -0.19 -2.61
N PRO A 312 -44.09 -0.85 -3.21
CA PRO A 312 -44.25 -2.28 -3.03
C PRO A 312 -43.09 -3.07 -3.67
N PRO A 313 -42.73 -4.25 -3.10
CA PRO A 313 -41.77 -5.15 -3.71
C PRO A 313 -42.21 -5.61 -5.10
N THR A 314 -41.23 -5.81 -5.97
CA THR A 314 -41.42 -6.29 -7.35
C THR A 314 -40.62 -7.58 -7.58
N ALA A 315 -40.85 -8.24 -8.74
CA ALA A 315 -40.05 -9.40 -9.13
C ALA A 315 -38.55 -9.09 -9.23
N GLU A 316 -38.17 -7.85 -9.60
CA GLU A 316 -36.80 -7.38 -9.66
C GLU A 316 -36.15 -7.28 -8.27
N ASP A 317 -36.90 -6.93 -7.22
CA ASP A 317 -36.45 -6.96 -5.83
C ASP A 317 -36.13 -8.41 -5.42
N GLU A 318 -36.95 -9.40 -5.81
CA GLU A 318 -36.69 -10.82 -5.53
C GLU A 318 -35.46 -11.34 -6.27
N GLU A 319 -35.26 -10.94 -7.53
CA GLU A 319 -33.99 -11.28 -8.25
C GLU A 319 -32.78 -10.67 -7.57
N ALA A 320 -32.84 -9.40 -7.18
CA ALA A 320 -31.74 -8.74 -6.48
C ALA A 320 -31.43 -9.41 -5.12
N ILE A 321 -32.46 -9.80 -4.38
CA ILE A 321 -32.33 -10.55 -3.11
C ILE A 321 -31.67 -11.91 -3.36
N ALA A 322 -32.13 -12.65 -4.37
CA ALA A 322 -31.58 -13.98 -4.69
C ALA A 322 -30.11 -13.89 -5.09
N LEU A 323 -29.73 -12.85 -5.82
CA LEU A 323 -28.35 -12.60 -6.21
C LEU A 323 -27.49 -12.18 -5.02
N ALA A 324 -28.00 -11.27 -4.18
CA ALA A 324 -27.29 -10.77 -3.00
C ALA A 324 -26.96 -11.88 -1.98
N ARG A 325 -27.84 -12.87 -1.86
CA ARG A 325 -27.61 -14.04 -0.98
C ARG A 325 -26.51 -14.98 -1.42
N GLN A 326 -26.03 -14.87 -2.66
CA GLN A 326 -24.89 -15.65 -3.17
C GLN A 326 -23.54 -15.05 -2.76
N VAL A 327 -23.52 -13.79 -2.31
CA VAL A 327 -22.32 -13.09 -1.89
C VAL A 327 -21.99 -13.43 -0.43
N PRO A 328 -20.74 -13.68 -0.06
CA PRO A 328 -20.35 -14.11 1.29
C PRO A 328 -20.83 -13.21 2.43
N ARG A 329 -20.91 -11.89 2.18
CA ARG A 329 -21.39 -10.91 3.17
C ARG A 329 -22.47 -10.04 2.53
N LEU A 330 -23.57 -9.85 3.25
CA LEU A 330 -24.73 -9.11 2.80
C LEU A 330 -25.07 -8.01 3.81
N LEU A 331 -25.17 -6.77 3.33
CA LEU A 331 -25.81 -5.65 4.02
C LEU A 331 -27.10 -5.27 3.31
N VAL A 332 -28.18 -5.16 4.04
CA VAL A 332 -29.49 -4.75 3.50
C VAL A 332 -29.80 -3.33 3.92
N VAL A 333 -30.04 -2.47 2.95
CA VAL A 333 -30.37 -1.06 3.12
C VAL A 333 -31.77 -0.81 2.63
N MET A 334 -32.66 -0.40 3.52
CA MET A 334 -34.00 0.13 3.20
C MET A 334 -33.86 1.64 2.97
N ASN A 335 -33.79 2.02 1.70
CA ASN A 335 -33.62 3.41 1.30
C ASN A 335 -34.97 4.17 1.27
N LYS A 336 -34.90 5.50 1.16
CA LYS A 336 -36.00 6.44 1.13
C LYS A 336 -36.80 6.47 2.45
N CYS A 337 -36.13 6.36 3.59
CA CYS A 337 -36.74 6.41 4.90
C CYS A 337 -37.36 7.79 5.25
N ASP A 338 -37.07 8.81 4.44
CA ASP A 338 -37.72 10.15 4.46
C ASP A 338 -39.15 10.13 3.93
N LEU A 339 -39.56 9.08 3.23
CA LEU A 339 -40.92 8.90 2.69
C LEU A 339 -41.74 7.92 3.56
N PRO A 340 -43.09 7.98 3.47
CA PRO A 340 -43.93 6.99 4.14
C PRO A 340 -43.60 5.56 3.71
N ARG A 341 -43.42 4.68 4.68
CA ARG A 341 -43.05 3.29 4.44
C ARG A 341 -44.25 2.50 3.90
N HIS A 342 -44.04 1.78 2.77
CA HIS A 342 -45.06 0.88 2.23
C HIS A 342 -45.21 -0.38 3.11
N PRO A 343 -46.43 -0.85 3.43
CA PRO A 343 -46.63 -2.02 4.30
C PRO A 343 -45.92 -3.28 3.82
N ASP A 344 -46.00 -3.57 2.52
CA ASP A 344 -45.34 -4.77 1.94
C ASP A 344 -43.82 -4.66 1.94
N ALA A 345 -43.27 -3.46 1.79
CA ALA A 345 -41.84 -3.23 1.96
C ALA A 345 -41.40 -3.44 3.42
N ALA A 346 -42.27 -3.11 4.38
CA ALA A 346 -42.03 -3.41 5.78
C ALA A 346 -41.97 -4.92 6.05
N ALA A 347 -42.77 -5.73 5.36
CA ALA A 347 -42.75 -7.19 5.48
C ALA A 347 -41.44 -7.83 4.99
N LEU A 348 -40.76 -7.22 4.01
CA LEU A 348 -39.43 -7.68 3.54
C LEU A 348 -38.36 -7.64 4.63
N THR A 349 -38.47 -6.72 5.60
CA THR A 349 -37.46 -6.60 6.66
C THR A 349 -37.36 -7.84 7.54
N GLY A 350 -38.49 -8.56 7.74
CA GLY A 350 -38.50 -9.82 8.49
C GLY A 350 -37.76 -10.99 7.83
N ARG A 351 -37.27 -10.80 6.59
CA ARG A 351 -36.49 -11.82 5.83
C ARG A 351 -34.98 -11.74 6.08
N PHE A 352 -34.54 -10.74 6.84
CA PHE A 352 -33.13 -10.46 7.09
C PHE A 352 -32.89 -10.16 8.57
N ASP A 353 -31.75 -10.61 9.09
CA ASP A 353 -31.37 -10.41 10.50
C ASP A 353 -31.16 -8.93 10.83
N THR A 354 -30.61 -8.17 9.88
CA THR A 354 -30.32 -6.74 10.04
C THR A 354 -30.69 -5.97 8.78
N VAL A 355 -31.50 -4.93 8.93
CA VAL A 355 -31.84 -3.99 7.86
C VAL A 355 -31.59 -2.57 8.33
N LEU A 356 -30.79 -1.83 7.58
CA LEU A 356 -30.44 -0.44 7.87
C LEU A 356 -31.40 0.50 7.15
N SER A 357 -32.07 1.40 7.88
CA SER A 357 -32.90 2.43 7.29
C SER A 357 -32.08 3.65 6.91
N VAL A 358 -32.11 4.05 5.63
CA VAL A 358 -31.29 5.13 5.07
C VAL A 358 -32.17 6.04 4.20
N SER A 359 -31.89 7.32 4.19
CA SER A 359 -32.26 8.22 3.09
C SER A 359 -31.02 8.78 2.44
N ALA A 360 -30.72 8.28 1.25
CA ALA A 360 -29.61 8.77 0.46
C ALA A 360 -29.79 10.23 0.03
N ARG A 361 -31.02 10.71 -0.06
CA ARG A 361 -31.36 12.08 -0.43
C ARG A 361 -31.13 13.07 0.72
N GLU A 362 -31.55 12.71 1.92
CA GLU A 362 -31.46 13.56 3.11
C GLU A 362 -30.26 13.26 3.98
N ASN A 363 -29.36 12.37 3.52
CA ASN A 363 -28.17 11.89 4.26
C ASN A 363 -28.48 11.29 5.64
N LEU A 364 -29.65 10.66 5.80
CA LEU A 364 -30.05 10.03 7.05
C LEU A 364 -29.58 8.56 7.08
N GLY A 365 -29.10 8.10 8.24
CA GLY A 365 -28.72 6.70 8.48
C GLY A 365 -27.38 6.28 7.85
N LEU A 366 -26.65 7.18 7.18
CA LEU A 366 -25.36 6.89 6.58
C LEU A 366 -24.31 6.49 7.63
N ASP A 367 -24.32 7.11 8.82
CA ASP A 367 -23.45 6.74 9.93
C ASP A 367 -23.61 5.28 10.36
N ALA A 368 -24.85 4.79 10.39
CA ALA A 368 -25.16 3.41 10.77
C ALA A 368 -24.65 2.45 9.69
N LEU A 369 -24.81 2.80 8.41
CA LEU A 369 -24.30 2.04 7.28
C LEU A 369 -22.76 1.98 7.30
N THR A 370 -22.09 3.12 7.50
CA THR A 370 -20.64 3.22 7.62
C THR A 370 -20.11 2.33 8.74
N ARG A 371 -20.70 2.42 9.94
CA ARG A 371 -20.31 1.54 11.06
C ARG A 371 -20.57 0.06 10.78
N ALA A 372 -21.65 -0.29 10.11
CA ALA A 372 -21.95 -1.68 9.76
C ALA A 372 -20.94 -2.24 8.78
N ILE A 373 -20.51 -1.45 7.77
CA ILE A 373 -19.43 -1.82 6.83
C ILE A 373 -18.13 -2.05 7.59
N ALA A 374 -17.72 -1.10 8.43
CA ALA A 374 -16.49 -1.20 9.22
C ALA A 374 -16.49 -2.42 10.17
N ALA A 375 -17.64 -2.75 10.77
CA ALA A 375 -17.77 -3.91 11.65
C ALA A 375 -17.65 -5.25 10.91
N LEU A 376 -18.10 -5.32 9.64
CA LEU A 376 -17.95 -6.54 8.82
C LEU A 376 -16.51 -6.80 8.41
N PHE A 377 -15.69 -5.77 8.31
CA PHE A 377 -14.32 -5.86 7.84
C PHE A 377 -13.38 -5.13 8.82
N PRO A 378 -13.06 -5.74 9.96
CA PRO A 378 -12.12 -5.14 10.90
C PRO A 378 -10.74 -5.04 10.23
N THR A 379 -10.39 -3.86 9.75
CA THR A 379 -9.15 -3.57 9.01
C THR A 379 -8.00 -3.09 9.88
N GLY A 380 -8.27 -2.72 11.13
CA GLY A 380 -7.24 -2.21 12.05
C GLY A 380 -6.04 -3.16 12.16
N ALA A 381 -4.80 -2.66 12.05
CA ALA A 381 -3.61 -3.47 12.24
C ALA A 381 -3.65 -4.14 13.63
N PRO A 382 -3.08 -5.36 13.78
CA PRO A 382 -2.86 -5.92 15.11
C PRO A 382 -2.10 -4.90 15.96
N ALA A 383 -2.40 -4.83 17.27
CA ALA A 383 -1.74 -3.90 18.19
C ALA A 383 -0.20 -3.99 18.14
N ASP A 384 0.33 -5.13 17.70
CA ASP A 384 1.74 -5.48 17.77
C ASP A 384 2.46 -5.46 16.42
N GLY A 385 1.81 -5.08 15.30
CA GLY A 385 2.54 -5.15 14.04
C GLY A 385 1.81 -4.78 12.76
N ALA A 386 2.60 -4.72 11.68
CA ALA A 386 2.15 -4.53 10.32
C ALA A 386 1.61 -5.84 9.73
N LEU A 387 0.57 -5.74 8.91
CA LEU A 387 0.05 -6.85 8.12
C LEU A 387 0.86 -7.01 6.83
N LEU A 388 1.05 -8.26 6.39
CA LEU A 388 1.47 -8.54 5.02
C LEU A 388 0.37 -8.08 4.06
N THR A 389 0.75 -7.30 3.04
CA THR A 389 -0.21 -6.74 2.06
C THR A 389 0.06 -7.19 0.63
N ASN A 390 1.23 -7.80 0.39
CA ASN A 390 1.70 -8.17 -0.94
C ASN A 390 1.74 -9.70 -1.09
N ALA A 391 1.21 -10.22 -2.21
CA ALA A 391 1.22 -11.64 -2.52
C ALA A 391 2.64 -12.22 -2.60
N ARG A 392 3.64 -11.46 -3.11
CA ARG A 392 5.05 -11.86 -3.11
C ARG A 392 5.57 -12.10 -1.69
N GLN A 393 5.26 -11.17 -0.76
CA GLN A 393 5.65 -11.30 0.64
C GLN A 393 5.03 -12.55 1.27
N ALA A 394 3.74 -12.77 1.04
CA ALA A 394 3.02 -13.94 1.58
C ALA A 394 3.55 -15.26 0.99
N ASP A 395 3.88 -15.29 -0.29
CA ASP A 395 4.50 -16.47 -0.93
C ASP A 395 5.85 -16.80 -0.31
N ALA A 396 6.72 -15.81 -0.14
CA ALA A 396 8.03 -16.00 0.48
C ALA A 396 7.90 -16.50 1.94
N VAL A 397 6.99 -15.91 2.73
CA VAL A 397 6.72 -16.38 4.10
C VAL A 397 6.14 -17.80 4.09
N SER A 398 5.28 -18.15 3.13
CA SER A 398 4.71 -19.50 3.01
C SER A 398 5.77 -20.55 2.68
N ARG A 399 6.69 -20.24 1.75
CA ARG A 399 7.83 -21.11 1.42
C ARG A 399 8.76 -21.29 2.62
N ALA A 400 9.06 -20.22 3.33
CA ALA A 400 9.86 -20.27 4.54
C ALA A 400 9.18 -21.10 5.63
N LEU A 401 7.87 -20.95 5.82
CA LEU A 401 7.10 -21.75 6.79
C LEU A 401 7.12 -23.23 6.45
N SER A 402 6.95 -23.59 5.16
CA SER A 402 7.05 -24.99 4.72
C SER A 402 8.42 -25.55 5.07
N ALA A 403 9.49 -24.87 4.66
CA ALA A 403 10.87 -25.32 4.89
C ALA A 403 11.21 -25.43 6.40
N VAL A 404 10.79 -24.46 7.22
CA VAL A 404 10.96 -24.55 8.70
C VAL A 404 10.19 -25.72 9.29
N THR A 405 9.00 -26.02 8.75
CA THR A 405 8.22 -27.19 9.21
C THR A 405 8.91 -28.49 8.82
N ASP A 406 9.42 -28.60 7.60
CA ASP A 406 10.16 -29.76 7.11
C ASP A 406 11.45 -29.98 7.93
N ALA A 407 12.22 -28.90 8.22
CA ALA A 407 13.38 -28.92 9.10
C ALA A 407 13.04 -29.41 10.53
N HIS A 408 11.94 -28.90 11.09
CA HIS A 408 11.46 -29.31 12.41
C HIS A 408 11.11 -30.80 12.46
N ASP A 409 10.37 -31.28 11.46
CA ASP A 409 9.93 -32.67 11.39
C ASP A 409 11.12 -33.59 11.09
N ALA A 410 12.07 -33.18 10.24
CA ALA A 410 13.32 -33.91 10.00
C ALA A 410 14.12 -34.09 11.31
N LEU A 411 14.30 -33.00 12.06
CA LEU A 411 15.02 -33.02 13.34
C LEU A 411 14.30 -33.87 14.39
N GLN A 412 12.96 -33.78 14.48
CA GLN A 412 12.14 -34.59 15.42
C GLN A 412 12.20 -36.08 15.11
N ASN A 413 12.29 -36.44 13.83
CA ASN A 413 12.39 -37.84 13.39
C ASN A 413 13.83 -38.39 13.40
N GLY A 414 14.80 -37.63 13.89
CA GLY A 414 16.20 -38.04 13.98
C GLY A 414 16.89 -38.19 12.64
N MET A 415 16.49 -37.38 11.65
CA MET A 415 17.18 -37.29 10.34
C MET A 415 18.58 -36.73 10.51
N THR A 416 19.42 -36.91 9.50
CA THR A 416 20.81 -36.47 9.50
C THR A 416 20.91 -34.93 9.47
N PRO A 417 21.97 -34.32 10.05
CA PRO A 417 22.15 -32.87 10.09
C PRO A 417 22.09 -32.19 8.73
N ASP A 418 22.58 -32.83 7.67
CA ASP A 418 22.56 -32.35 6.30
C ASP A 418 21.13 -32.19 5.73
N ALA A 419 20.20 -33.07 6.11
CA ALA A 419 18.80 -32.94 5.72
C ALA A 419 18.16 -31.69 6.36
N VAL A 420 18.35 -31.51 7.67
CA VAL A 420 17.86 -30.32 8.40
C VAL A 420 18.48 -29.03 7.88
N LEU A 421 19.79 -29.07 7.52
CA LEU A 421 20.50 -27.93 6.96
C LEU A 421 19.91 -27.48 5.61
N THR A 422 19.61 -28.44 4.71
CA THR A 422 18.98 -28.13 3.41
C THR A 422 17.67 -27.38 3.55
N ASP A 423 16.82 -27.81 4.49
CA ASP A 423 15.55 -27.14 4.74
C ASP A 423 15.73 -25.76 5.39
N CYS A 424 16.72 -25.61 6.28
CA CYS A 424 17.09 -24.31 6.86
C CYS A 424 17.58 -23.33 5.78
N GLU A 425 18.39 -23.79 4.82
CA GLU A 425 18.87 -22.98 3.70
C GLU A 425 17.71 -22.53 2.80
N ALA A 426 16.76 -23.41 2.49
CA ALA A 426 15.57 -23.07 1.72
C ALA A 426 14.72 -22.00 2.44
N ALA A 427 14.60 -22.08 3.77
CA ALA A 427 13.93 -21.06 4.57
C ALA A 427 14.68 -19.71 4.56
N LEU A 428 16.01 -19.75 4.68
CA LEU A 428 16.86 -18.55 4.63
C LEU A 428 16.81 -17.87 3.26
N GLU A 429 16.80 -18.63 2.17
CA GLU A 429 16.64 -18.08 0.81
C GLU A 429 15.30 -17.35 0.67
N ALA A 430 14.19 -18.00 1.07
CA ALA A 430 12.86 -17.42 1.01
C ALA A 430 12.72 -16.15 1.87
N LEU A 431 13.27 -16.13 3.07
CA LEU A 431 13.27 -14.96 3.94
C LEU A 431 14.22 -13.86 3.42
N GLY A 432 15.34 -14.27 2.80
CA GLY A 432 16.28 -13.36 2.16
C GLY A 432 15.70 -12.56 1.01
N GLU A 433 14.72 -13.13 0.29
CA GLU A 433 13.94 -12.42 -0.72
C GLU A 433 13.04 -11.32 -0.13
N LEU A 434 12.59 -11.45 1.12
CA LEU A 434 11.73 -10.46 1.78
C LEU A 434 12.50 -9.20 2.17
N ASN A 435 13.65 -9.37 2.82
CA ASN A 435 14.46 -8.24 3.29
C ASN A 435 15.47 -7.74 2.25
N GLY A 436 15.60 -8.44 1.11
CA GLY A 436 16.51 -8.08 0.03
C GLY A 436 17.96 -8.57 0.20
N LYS A 437 18.25 -9.45 1.18
CA LYS A 437 19.58 -10.03 1.37
C LYS A 437 19.97 -10.99 0.24
N HIS A 438 18.96 -11.66 -0.36
CA HIS A 438 19.09 -12.60 -1.48
C HIS A 438 18.07 -12.26 -2.56
N ILE A 439 18.29 -11.18 -3.31
CA ILE A 439 17.37 -10.74 -4.35
C ILE A 439 18.11 -10.60 -5.68
N ARG A 440 17.45 -11.01 -6.77
CA ARG A 440 17.97 -10.86 -8.12
C ARG A 440 17.74 -9.43 -8.61
N ASP A 441 18.70 -8.88 -9.35
CA ASP A 441 18.66 -7.49 -9.86
C ASP A 441 17.43 -7.21 -10.71
N ASP A 442 16.99 -8.16 -11.53
CA ASP A 442 15.79 -8.04 -12.37
C ASP A 442 14.49 -7.88 -11.55
N LEU A 443 14.41 -8.52 -10.38
CA LEU A 443 13.29 -8.38 -9.47
C LEU A 443 13.30 -7.01 -8.77
N VAL A 444 14.48 -6.52 -8.37
CA VAL A 444 14.66 -5.16 -7.83
C VAL A 444 14.14 -4.14 -8.83
N ASP A 445 14.56 -4.21 -10.09
CA ASP A 445 14.13 -3.30 -11.15
C ASP A 445 12.61 -3.35 -11.37
N THR A 446 12.02 -4.55 -11.33
CA THR A 446 10.57 -4.73 -11.48
C THR A 446 9.79 -4.09 -10.34
N ILE A 447 10.23 -4.24 -9.09
CA ILE A 447 9.59 -3.64 -7.92
C ILE A 447 9.62 -2.11 -8.04
N PHE A 448 10.79 -1.53 -8.29
CA PHE A 448 10.96 -0.07 -8.32
C PHE A 448 10.36 0.59 -9.57
N SER A 449 10.14 -0.13 -10.67
CA SER A 449 9.47 0.41 -11.87
C SER A 449 8.02 0.88 -11.62
N ARG A 450 7.39 0.40 -10.57
CA ARG A 450 6.00 0.78 -10.18
C ARG A 450 5.93 2.09 -9.41
N PHE A 451 7.07 2.66 -9.01
CA PHE A 451 7.11 3.88 -8.22
C PHE A 451 6.98 5.13 -9.10
N CYS A 452 6.49 6.21 -8.50
CA CYS A 452 6.47 7.51 -9.14
C CYS A 452 7.88 8.09 -9.31
N VAL A 453 8.09 8.93 -10.35
CA VAL A 453 9.31 9.72 -10.52
C VAL A 453 9.42 10.74 -9.38
N GLY A 454 10.61 10.82 -8.76
CA GLY A 454 10.84 11.72 -7.63
C GLY A 454 10.80 11.04 -6.24
N LYS A 455 10.55 9.72 -6.23
CA LYS A 455 10.60 8.85 -5.03
C LYS A 455 11.63 7.75 -5.19
#